data_cd0f4fec95090397e34d515ece2a84bd
#
_entry.id   cd0f4fec95090397e34d515ece2a84bd
#
_cell.length_a   1.000
_cell.length_b   1.000
_cell.length_c   1.000
_cell.angle_alpha   90.00
_cell.angle_beta   90.00
_cell.angle_gamma   90.00
#
_symmetry.space_group_name_H-M   'P 1'
#
loop_
_entity.id
_entity.type
_entity.pdbx_description
1 polymer ?
#
loop_
_entity_poly.entity_id
_entity_poly.type
_entity_poly.pdbx_seq_one_letter_code
_entity_poly.pdbx_strand_id
1 'polypeptide(L)'
;MTELTTLIADRKANPKPGSYTNKLLADKNKAAQKVGEEATEVIIAALAQSDERVIEEMADLIYHSLVLLETRDLSWSDVVAALENRHR
;
A
#
# COMPACT_ATOMS: atom_id res chain seq x y z
N MET A 1 -6.11 6.55 -8.15
CA MET A 1 -4.91 6.56 -7.29
C MET A 1 -4.75 7.86 -6.51
N THR A 2 -5.00 8.99 -7.15
CA THR A 2 -4.87 10.31 -6.50
C THR A 2 -5.73 10.45 -5.24
N GLU A 3 -6.98 10.02 -5.28
CA GLU A 3 -7.88 10.11 -4.12
C GLU A 3 -7.38 9.26 -2.95
N LEU A 4 -6.89 8.06 -3.22
CA LEU A 4 -6.39 7.18 -2.17
C LEU A 4 -5.10 7.72 -1.54
N THR A 5 -4.17 8.19 -2.36
CA THR A 5 -2.92 8.78 -1.85
C THR A 5 -3.20 10.03 -1.02
N THR A 6 -4.15 10.85 -1.47
CA THR A 6 -4.58 12.05 -0.73
C THR A 6 -5.20 11.67 0.61
N LEU A 7 -6.05 10.63 0.63
CA LEU A 7 -6.67 10.15 1.87
C LEU A 7 -5.62 9.69 2.89
N ILE A 8 -4.64 8.92 2.45
CA ILE A 8 -3.60 8.40 3.34
C ILE A 8 -2.75 9.56 3.90
N ALA A 9 -2.37 10.50 3.05
CA ALA A 9 -1.63 11.69 3.48
C ALA A 9 -2.44 12.52 4.48
N ASP A 10 -3.75 12.64 4.27
CA ASP A 10 -4.64 13.34 5.19
C ASP A 10 -4.70 12.63 6.55
N ARG A 11 -4.78 11.30 6.57
CA ARG A 11 -4.78 10.56 7.83
C ARG A 11 -3.48 10.74 8.62
N LYS A 12 -2.37 10.94 7.93
CA LYS A 12 -1.08 11.24 8.59
C LYS A 12 -1.10 12.63 9.21
N ALA A 13 -1.57 13.64 8.46
CA ALA A 13 -1.63 15.02 8.92
C ALA A 13 -2.73 15.24 9.97
N ASN A 14 -3.85 14.55 9.82
CA ASN A 14 -5.05 14.70 10.67
C ASN A 14 -5.53 13.33 11.15
N PRO A 15 -4.85 12.74 12.15
CA PRO A 15 -5.19 11.40 12.63
C PRO A 15 -6.63 11.27 13.12
N LYS A 16 -7.26 10.13 12.80
CA LYS A 16 -8.59 9.81 13.27
C LYS A 16 -8.54 8.62 14.22
N PRO A 17 -9.11 8.73 15.43
CA PRO A 17 -9.21 7.61 16.36
C PRO A 17 -9.94 6.42 15.71
N GLY A 18 -9.40 5.23 15.90
CA GLY A 18 -9.99 4.01 15.36
C GLY A 18 -9.69 3.72 13.90
N SER A 19 -9.01 4.62 13.17
CA SER A 19 -8.63 4.41 11.80
C SER A 19 -7.56 3.32 11.67
N TYR A 20 -7.80 2.32 10.83
CA TYR A 20 -6.82 1.28 10.52
C TYR A 20 -5.57 1.90 9.88
N THR A 21 -5.76 2.83 8.94
CA THR A 21 -4.66 3.55 8.30
C THR A 21 -3.79 4.24 9.34
N ASN A 22 -4.38 4.89 10.33
CA ASN A 22 -3.62 5.55 11.39
C ASN A 22 -2.84 4.57 12.26
N LYS A 23 -3.38 3.38 12.52
CA LYS A 23 -2.65 2.35 13.26
C LYS A 23 -1.39 1.93 12.51
N LEU A 24 -1.49 1.76 11.20
CA LEU A 24 -0.35 1.40 10.35
C LEU A 24 0.65 2.56 10.25
N LEU A 25 0.17 3.78 10.09
CA LEU A 25 1.06 4.97 10.02
C LEU A 25 1.85 5.16 11.30
N ALA A 26 1.31 4.76 12.43
CA ALA A 26 1.98 4.85 13.73
C ALA A 26 2.96 3.70 14.00
N ASP A 27 2.93 2.65 13.17
CA ASP A 27 3.74 1.44 13.38
C ASP A 27 4.32 0.96 12.04
N LYS A 28 5.47 1.51 11.67
CA LYS A 28 6.10 1.19 10.38
C LYS A 28 6.48 -0.29 10.25
N ASN A 29 6.78 -0.95 11.36
CA ASN A 29 7.10 -2.38 11.34
C ASN A 29 5.86 -3.19 10.95
N LYS A 30 4.70 -2.82 11.48
CA LYS A 30 3.44 -3.45 11.13
C LYS A 30 3.07 -3.16 9.67
N ALA A 31 3.27 -1.92 9.22
CA ALA A 31 3.01 -1.55 7.83
C ALA A 31 3.88 -2.38 6.88
N ALA A 32 5.17 -2.55 7.19
CA ALA A 32 6.08 -3.37 6.39
C ALA A 32 5.67 -4.85 6.41
N GLN A 33 5.31 -5.37 7.57
CA GLN A 33 4.83 -6.74 7.71
C GLN A 33 3.60 -6.99 6.82
N LYS A 34 2.66 -6.05 6.80
CA LYS A 34 1.44 -6.17 5.99
C LYS A 34 1.75 -6.23 4.50
N VAL A 35 2.74 -5.49 4.01
CA VAL A 35 3.16 -5.56 2.62
C VAL A 35 3.61 -6.99 2.28
N GLY A 36 4.40 -7.60 3.14
CA GLY A 36 4.85 -9.00 2.95
C GLY A 36 3.68 -9.98 2.93
N GLU A 37 2.74 -9.84 3.87
CA GLU A 37 1.56 -10.70 3.95
C GLU A 37 0.69 -10.58 2.69
N GLU A 38 0.42 -9.35 2.24
CA GLU A 38 -0.42 -9.13 1.07
C GLU A 38 0.26 -9.58 -0.22
N ALA A 39 1.59 -9.44 -0.32
CA ALA A 39 2.34 -9.98 -1.46
C ALA A 39 2.20 -11.50 -1.54
N THR A 40 2.25 -12.19 -0.41
CA THR A 40 2.03 -13.64 -0.34
C THR A 40 0.62 -13.99 -0.80
N GLU A 41 -0.39 -13.22 -0.35
CA GLU A 41 -1.78 -13.45 -0.77
C GLU A 41 -1.97 -13.28 -2.27
N VAL A 42 -1.28 -12.31 -2.89
CA VAL A 42 -1.29 -12.13 -4.35
C VAL A 42 -0.77 -13.40 -5.05
N ILE A 43 0.34 -13.95 -4.56
CA ILE A 43 0.94 -15.16 -5.14
C ILE A 43 -0.03 -16.34 -5.03
N ILE A 44 -0.63 -16.54 -3.88
CA ILE A 44 -1.59 -17.62 -3.65
C ILE A 44 -2.81 -17.44 -4.57
N ALA A 45 -3.34 -16.23 -4.67
CA ALA A 45 -4.49 -15.94 -5.53
C ALA A 45 -4.18 -16.22 -6.99
N ALA A 46 -2.99 -15.82 -7.46
CA ALA A 46 -2.57 -16.00 -8.85
C ALA A 46 -2.39 -17.47 -9.22
N LEU A 47 -1.96 -18.30 -8.28
CA LEU A 47 -1.66 -19.71 -8.54
C LEU A 47 -2.84 -20.64 -8.29
N ALA A 48 -3.77 -20.27 -7.41
CA ALA A 48 -4.78 -21.21 -6.92
C ALA A 48 -6.20 -20.66 -6.83
N GLN A 49 -6.43 -19.40 -7.15
CA GLN A 49 -7.74 -18.77 -6.98
C GLN A 49 -8.20 -18.07 -8.25
N SER A 50 -9.30 -17.31 -8.16
CA SER A 50 -9.91 -16.64 -9.31
C SER A 50 -9.23 -15.32 -9.67
N ASP A 51 -9.51 -14.80 -10.87
CA ASP A 51 -9.06 -13.48 -11.29
C ASP A 51 -9.57 -12.38 -10.36
N GLU A 52 -10.80 -12.52 -9.86
CA GLU A 52 -11.36 -11.55 -8.90
C GLU A 52 -10.53 -11.50 -7.62
N ARG A 53 -10.07 -12.66 -7.13
CA ARG A 53 -9.23 -12.70 -5.94
C ARG A 53 -7.85 -12.09 -6.20
N VAL A 54 -7.30 -12.29 -7.39
CA VAL A 54 -6.03 -11.65 -7.79
C VAL A 54 -6.18 -10.12 -7.73
N ILE A 55 -7.26 -9.59 -8.28
CA ILE A 55 -7.51 -8.15 -8.29
C ILE A 55 -7.68 -7.61 -6.86
N GLU A 56 -8.46 -8.30 -6.02
CA GLU A 56 -8.67 -7.88 -4.64
C GLU A 56 -7.38 -7.89 -3.83
N GLU A 57 -6.59 -8.94 -3.94
CA GLU A 57 -5.33 -9.05 -3.20
C GLU A 57 -4.28 -8.07 -3.71
N MET A 58 -4.26 -7.80 -5.02
CA MET A 58 -3.38 -6.79 -5.59
C MET A 58 -3.75 -5.39 -5.07
N ALA A 59 -5.05 -5.10 -4.96
CA ALA A 59 -5.52 -3.84 -4.40
C ALA A 59 -5.07 -3.68 -2.94
N ASP A 60 -5.17 -4.75 -2.15
CA ASP A 60 -4.71 -4.75 -0.75
C ASP A 60 -3.20 -4.52 -0.67
N LEU A 61 -2.42 -5.15 -1.55
CA LEU A 61 -0.99 -4.97 -1.60
C LEU A 61 -0.62 -3.52 -1.91
N ILE A 62 -1.27 -2.92 -2.90
CA ILE A 62 -1.02 -1.53 -3.29
C ILE A 62 -1.38 -0.59 -2.13
N TYR A 63 -2.53 -0.80 -1.50
CA TYR A 63 -2.94 0.02 -0.36
C TYR A 63 -1.89 0.01 0.75
N HIS A 64 -1.45 -1.18 1.17
CA HIS A 64 -0.45 -1.30 2.23
C HIS A 64 0.92 -0.74 1.82
N SER A 65 1.26 -0.86 0.53
CA SER A 65 2.49 -0.27 -0.01
C SER A 65 2.45 1.25 0.06
N LEU A 66 1.30 1.86 -0.26
CA LEU A 66 1.13 3.31 -0.17
C LEU A 66 1.25 3.80 1.28
N VAL A 67 0.68 3.06 2.22
CA VAL A 67 0.81 3.39 3.65
C VAL A 67 2.26 3.30 4.09
N LEU A 68 2.97 2.25 3.68
CA LEU A 68 4.39 2.09 4.04
C LEU A 68 5.23 3.24 3.50
N LEU A 69 5.01 3.66 2.25
CA LEU A 69 5.70 4.81 1.67
C LEU A 69 5.47 6.06 2.52
N GLU A 70 4.24 6.28 2.96
CA GLU A 70 3.88 7.44 3.77
C GLU A 70 4.61 7.43 5.12
N THR A 71 4.89 6.27 5.71
CA THR A 71 5.66 6.19 6.97
C THR A 71 7.08 6.68 6.80
N ARG A 72 7.59 6.76 5.57
CA ARG A 72 8.93 7.23 5.26
C ARG A 72 8.92 8.58 4.53
N ASP A 73 7.79 9.25 4.46
CA ASP A 73 7.61 10.51 3.73
C ASP A 73 7.95 10.38 2.24
N LEU A 74 7.72 9.18 1.68
CA LEU A 74 7.88 8.91 0.26
C LEU A 74 6.51 8.88 -0.41
N SER A 75 6.48 9.15 -1.72
CA SER A 75 5.22 9.21 -2.47
C SER A 75 5.15 8.14 -3.55
N TRP A 76 3.92 7.85 -4.00
CA TRP A 76 3.70 6.98 -5.15
C TRP A 76 4.36 7.52 -6.41
N SER A 77 4.40 8.84 -6.57
CA SER A 77 5.08 9.44 -7.72
C SER A 77 6.58 9.15 -7.75
N ASP A 78 7.21 8.97 -6.59
CA ASP A 78 8.61 8.54 -6.53
C ASP A 78 8.78 7.14 -7.13
N VAL A 79 7.84 6.24 -6.84
CA VAL A 79 7.85 4.88 -7.38
C VAL A 79 7.63 4.89 -8.89
N VAL A 80 6.66 5.67 -9.36
CA VAL A 80 6.37 5.82 -10.79
C VAL A 80 7.59 6.36 -11.54
N ALA A 81 8.27 7.37 -10.99
CA ALA A 81 9.47 7.93 -11.59
C ALA A 81 10.58 6.88 -11.71
N ALA A 82 10.76 6.05 -10.68
CA ALA A 82 11.75 4.97 -10.72
C ALA A 82 11.41 3.93 -11.80
N LEU A 83 10.13 3.59 -11.95
CA LEU A 83 9.69 2.66 -13.00
C LEU A 83 9.97 3.24 -14.39
N GLU A 84 9.62 4.50 -14.62
CA GLU A 84 9.84 5.16 -15.90
C GLU A 84 11.33 5.23 -16.26
N ASN A 85 12.18 5.52 -15.28
CA ASN A 85 13.64 5.56 -15.50
C ASN A 85 14.20 4.21 -15.92
N ARG A 86 13.66 3.11 -15.39
CA ARG A 86 14.12 1.76 -15.72
C ARG A 86 13.69 1.27 -17.10
N HIS A 87 12.61 1.86 -17.63
CA HIS A 87 11.99 1.38 -18.87
C HIS A 87 12.07 2.39 -20.01
N ARG A 88 13.07 3.22 -20.00
CA ARG A 88 13.34 4.14 -21.11
C ARG A 88 13.93 3.43 -22.33
#